data_f045fcce9315db0e56fb1e6f88451024
#
_entry.id   f045fcce9315db0e56fb1e6f88451024
#
_cell.length_a   1.000
_cell.length_b   1.000
_cell.length_c   1.000
_cell.angle_alpha   90.00
_cell.angle_beta   90.00
_cell.angle_gamma   90.00
#
_symmetry.space_group_name_H-M   'P 1'
#
loop_
_entity.id
_entity.type
_entity.pdbx_description
1 polymer ?
#
loop_
_entity_poly.entity_id
_entity_poly.type
_entity_poly.pdbx_seq_one_letter_code
_entity_poly.pdbx_strand_id
1 'polypeptide(L)'
;MRNAFILAIVLSVIGILLTFIVNAYIGAACFIFVIALLVYMMVSHKDEGEMIEKLFVLSNYLKEGNFDKRVIYIKSKSRKLAQIADNLNNMIDGLEAYLREINTSITCSQNNEFYRKALPEGLKGIFAHNIEFINKALSNIEITAKSTFKNALSKTLMDLSLGSQNKDMSRITTSLNADINAMNNIYDVVNSITKVATENGSQVISLQEAMNTLMQVVNSSKETVEAFVANSQNITSVIEVIRDIADQTNLLALNAAIEAARAGEHGRGFAVVADEVRQLAERTQKSTSEISIAIQTMQQDFDNIQSGSEQVFDIVSNSEERISNFSQAFKRLEENSSELGVNFTSFAKKLILSVAKIDHILYKSNIYLALNGTHSFDLDSLDAISHLCHEERAKRVINELVSDEDLDEVRAVIKDNANCAIEESRAEYIGQEAYDSIVSKVTTLENKSAEILAKLKIEG
;
A
#
# COMPACT_ATOMS: atom_id res chain seq x y z
N MET A 1 18.35 7.05 -11.16
CA MET A 1 19.42 7.77 -10.43
C MET A 1 20.33 6.85 -9.59
N ARG A 2 19.80 5.88 -8.82
CA ARG A 2 20.60 5.00 -7.94
C ARG A 2 21.61 4.10 -8.68
N ASN A 3 21.28 3.59 -9.90
CA ASN A 3 22.18 2.79 -10.71
C ASN A 3 23.31 3.60 -11.36
N ALA A 4 23.09 4.88 -11.63
CA ALA A 4 24.12 5.79 -12.13
C ALA A 4 25.14 6.17 -11.05
N PHE A 5 24.70 6.26 -9.78
CA PHE A 5 25.56 6.56 -8.64
C PHE A 5 26.51 5.38 -8.30
N ILE A 6 25.99 4.14 -8.39
CA ILE A 6 26.78 2.91 -8.19
C ILE A 6 27.83 2.76 -9.29
N LEU A 7 27.45 3.06 -10.55
CA LEU A 7 28.38 3.03 -11.68
C LEU A 7 29.50 4.08 -11.54
N ALA A 8 29.18 5.26 -11.02
CA ALA A 8 30.17 6.33 -10.79
C ALA A 8 31.19 5.96 -9.69
N ILE A 9 30.74 5.29 -8.61
CA ILE A 9 31.64 4.80 -7.54
C ILE A 9 32.57 3.70 -8.07
N VAL A 10 32.07 2.75 -8.88
CA VAL A 10 32.88 1.70 -9.48
C VAL A 10 33.94 2.29 -10.44
N LEU A 11 33.57 3.27 -11.25
CA LEU A 11 34.51 3.95 -12.16
C LEU A 11 35.57 4.77 -11.41
N SER A 12 35.25 5.40 -10.27
CA SER A 12 36.23 6.15 -9.47
C SER A 12 37.23 5.21 -8.77
N VAL A 13 36.80 4.04 -8.28
CA VAL A 13 37.69 3.03 -7.68
C VAL A 13 38.64 2.44 -8.74
N ILE A 14 38.16 2.18 -9.96
CA ILE A 14 38.98 1.77 -11.09
C ILE A 14 39.99 2.86 -11.48
N GLY A 15 39.63 4.12 -11.46
CA GLY A 15 40.51 5.25 -11.74
C GLY A 15 41.65 5.39 -10.71
N ILE A 16 41.37 5.18 -9.42
CA ILE A 16 42.38 5.19 -8.35
C ILE A 16 43.37 4.02 -8.50
N LEU A 17 42.89 2.82 -8.84
CA LEU A 17 43.72 1.66 -9.11
C LEU A 17 44.67 1.89 -10.32
N LEU A 18 44.21 2.49 -11.39
CA LEU A 18 45.01 2.82 -12.58
C LEU A 18 46.12 3.84 -12.29
N THR A 19 45.90 4.82 -11.43
CA THR A 19 46.95 5.81 -11.03
C THR A 19 48.05 5.19 -10.16
N PHE A 20 47.74 4.22 -9.33
CA PHE A 20 48.75 3.45 -8.56
C PHE A 20 49.62 2.57 -9.48
N ILE A 21 49.04 1.99 -10.54
CA ILE A 21 49.72 1.16 -11.53
C ILE A 21 50.80 1.94 -12.29
N VAL A 22 50.53 3.17 -12.72
CA VAL A 22 51.47 3.99 -13.53
C VAL A 22 52.71 4.43 -12.75
N ASN A 23 52.60 4.77 -11.46
CA ASN A 23 53.73 5.24 -10.65
C ASN A 23 54.75 4.18 -10.28
N ALA A 24 54.39 2.88 -10.28
CA ALA A 24 55.32 1.79 -9.92
C ALA A 24 56.21 1.32 -11.12
N TYR A 25 55.78 1.56 -12.37
CA TYR A 25 56.60 1.24 -13.55
C TYR A 25 57.93 2.01 -13.61
N ILE A 26 57.97 3.23 -13.07
CA ILE A 26 59.17 4.09 -13.08
C ILE A 26 60.23 3.58 -12.07
N GLY A 27 59.87 3.02 -10.94
CA GLY A 27 60.80 2.46 -9.95
C GLY A 27 61.54 1.20 -10.41
N ALA A 28 60.92 0.34 -11.22
CA ALA A 28 61.47 -0.93 -11.68
C ALA A 28 62.57 -0.74 -12.77
N ALA A 29 62.44 0.23 -13.64
CA ALA A 29 63.42 0.54 -14.67
C ALA A 29 64.77 1.00 -14.10
N CYS A 30 64.78 1.73 -12.97
CA CYS A 30 65.98 2.19 -12.27
C CYS A 30 66.75 1.06 -11.65
N PHE A 31 66.11 -0.01 -11.17
CA PHE A 31 66.72 -1.14 -10.49
C PHE A 31 67.52 -2.05 -11.46
N ILE A 32 67.00 -2.28 -12.67
CA ILE A 32 67.65 -3.07 -13.74
C ILE A 32 68.95 -2.41 -14.23
N PHE A 33 68.95 -1.07 -14.31
CA PHE A 33 70.14 -0.30 -14.70
C PHE A 33 71.30 -0.41 -13.68
N VAL A 34 70.96 -0.47 -12.38
CA VAL A 34 71.96 -0.60 -11.32
C VAL A 34 72.65 -2.00 -11.34
N ILE A 35 71.89 -3.07 -11.66
CA ILE A 35 72.45 -4.44 -11.74
C ILE A 35 73.42 -4.55 -12.93
N ALA A 36 73.07 -4.00 -14.09
CA ALA A 36 73.94 -4.05 -15.27
C ALA A 36 75.26 -3.30 -15.07
N LEU A 37 75.26 -2.24 -14.24
CA LEU A 37 76.47 -1.44 -13.93
C LEU A 37 77.43 -2.11 -12.98
N LEU A 38 76.96 -2.96 -12.05
CA LEU A 38 77.78 -3.68 -11.08
C LEU A 38 78.63 -4.80 -11.71
N VAL A 39 78.14 -5.42 -12.78
CA VAL A 39 78.81 -6.54 -13.46
C VAL A 39 80.00 -6.08 -14.26
N TYR A 40 79.94 -4.86 -14.79
CA TYR A 40 81.04 -4.33 -15.64
C TYR A 40 82.33 -4.01 -14.88
N MET A 41 82.26 -3.82 -13.56
CA MET A 41 83.40 -3.33 -12.78
C MET A 41 84.42 -4.39 -12.29
N MET A 42 84.18 -5.69 -12.54
CA MET A 42 84.99 -6.75 -11.88
C MET A 42 85.74 -7.74 -12.75
N VAL A 43 86.45 -7.25 -13.71
CA VAL A 43 87.25 -8.21 -14.55
C VAL A 43 88.67 -7.75 -14.77
N SER A 44 89.58 -8.31 -14.11
CA SER A 44 90.97 -8.43 -14.60
C SER A 44 91.89 -9.29 -13.74
N HIS A 45 92.54 -10.22 -14.35
CA HIS A 45 93.87 -10.80 -14.12
C HIS A 45 94.11 -11.81 -12.99
N LYS A 46 94.37 -13.09 -13.42
CA LYS A 46 95.52 -13.96 -13.02
C LYS A 46 95.52 -15.26 -13.82
N ASP A 47 96.57 -15.99 -13.70
CA ASP A 47 96.91 -17.17 -14.51
C ASP A 47 95.72 -18.15 -14.71
N GLU A 48 95.84 -18.94 -15.81
CA GLU A 48 94.80 -19.89 -16.27
C GLU A 48 94.38 -20.91 -15.18
N GLY A 49 95.27 -21.28 -14.25
CA GLY A 49 94.97 -22.15 -13.11
C GLY A 49 94.05 -21.53 -12.08
N GLU A 50 94.26 -20.27 -11.74
CA GLU A 50 93.40 -19.50 -10.84
C GLU A 50 92.00 -19.27 -11.44
N MET A 51 91.92 -19.12 -12.75
CA MET A 51 90.67 -18.96 -13.44
C MET A 51 89.86 -20.28 -13.51
N ILE A 52 90.50 -21.42 -13.70
CA ILE A 52 89.82 -22.72 -13.64
C ILE A 52 89.28 -23.00 -12.23
N GLU A 53 90.07 -22.71 -11.22
CA GLU A 53 89.64 -22.82 -9.80
C GLU A 53 88.45 -21.97 -9.53
N LYS A 54 88.43 -20.72 -9.94
CA LYS A 54 87.31 -19.83 -9.82
C LYS A 54 86.09 -20.35 -10.58
N LEU A 55 86.26 -20.89 -11.77
CA LEU A 55 85.16 -21.51 -12.51
C LEU A 55 84.59 -22.76 -11.84
N PHE A 56 85.47 -23.59 -11.24
CA PHE A 56 85.09 -24.78 -10.51
C PHE A 56 84.34 -24.42 -9.22
N VAL A 57 84.83 -23.49 -8.45
CA VAL A 57 84.12 -22.95 -7.24
C VAL A 57 82.75 -22.38 -7.61
N LEU A 58 82.68 -21.58 -8.72
CA LEU A 58 81.37 -21.05 -9.19
C LEU A 58 80.40 -22.18 -9.57
N SER A 59 80.91 -23.22 -10.28
CA SER A 59 80.07 -24.38 -10.70
C SER A 59 79.52 -25.14 -9.50
N ASN A 60 80.25 -25.26 -8.39
CA ASN A 60 79.74 -25.87 -7.14
C ASN A 60 78.62 -25.01 -6.50
N TYR A 61 78.77 -23.70 -6.46
CA TYR A 61 77.71 -22.80 -5.97
C TYR A 61 76.43 -22.89 -6.84
N LEU A 62 76.66 -22.96 -8.18
CA LEU A 62 75.49 -23.09 -9.10
C LEU A 62 74.79 -24.44 -8.94
N LYS A 63 75.51 -25.53 -8.65
CA LYS A 63 74.92 -26.85 -8.38
C LYS A 63 74.03 -26.85 -7.13
N GLU A 64 74.37 -26.04 -6.14
CA GLU A 64 73.62 -25.89 -4.93
C GLU A 64 72.45 -24.88 -5.06
N GLY A 65 72.25 -24.30 -6.26
CA GLY A 65 71.22 -23.29 -6.48
C GLY A 65 71.59 -21.90 -5.98
N ASN A 66 72.87 -21.69 -5.64
CA ASN A 66 73.35 -20.40 -5.17
C ASN A 66 73.89 -19.59 -6.35
N PHE A 67 73.14 -18.57 -6.77
CA PHE A 67 73.42 -17.72 -7.91
C PHE A 67 74.07 -16.37 -7.52
N ASP A 68 74.48 -16.20 -6.26
CA ASP A 68 75.05 -14.91 -5.76
C ASP A 68 76.53 -14.74 -6.15
N LYS A 69 77.17 -15.79 -6.64
CA LYS A 69 78.61 -15.80 -6.91
C LYS A 69 78.89 -15.51 -8.37
N ARG A 70 79.99 -14.78 -8.63
CA ARG A 70 80.53 -14.46 -9.96
C ARG A 70 82.02 -14.76 -10.02
N VAL A 71 82.53 -15.08 -11.18
CA VAL A 71 83.97 -15.07 -11.42
C VAL A 71 84.40 -13.62 -11.55
N ILE A 72 85.12 -13.15 -10.52
CA ILE A 72 85.66 -11.80 -10.47
C ILE A 72 87.13 -11.81 -10.85
N TYR A 73 87.62 -10.67 -11.33
CA TYR A 73 89.02 -10.50 -11.81
C TYR A 73 89.36 -11.49 -12.94
N ILE A 74 88.66 -11.42 -14.09
CA ILE A 74 88.87 -12.22 -15.27
C ILE A 74 90.13 -11.74 -16.01
N LYS A 75 91.34 -12.05 -15.45
CA LYS A 75 92.58 -11.85 -16.14
C LYS A 75 93.16 -13.24 -16.54
N SER A 76 92.93 -13.68 -17.75
CA SER A 76 93.48 -14.91 -18.27
C SER A 76 94.20 -14.65 -19.58
N LYS A 77 95.36 -15.25 -19.74
CA LYS A 77 96.04 -15.28 -21.09
C LYS A 77 95.25 -16.04 -22.10
N SER A 78 94.40 -16.97 -21.64
CA SER A 78 93.48 -17.71 -22.53
C SER A 78 92.21 -16.89 -22.74
N ARG A 79 92.08 -16.35 -23.96
CA ARG A 79 90.87 -15.61 -24.35
C ARG A 79 89.58 -16.45 -24.26
N LYS A 80 89.69 -17.80 -24.40
CA LYS A 80 88.54 -18.72 -24.29
C LYS A 80 88.06 -18.85 -22.81
N LEU A 81 89.00 -18.98 -21.86
CA LEU A 81 88.60 -19.05 -20.42
C LEU A 81 87.96 -17.75 -19.93
N ALA A 82 88.50 -16.62 -20.34
CA ALA A 82 87.93 -15.33 -20.07
C ALA A 82 86.49 -15.23 -20.64
N GLN A 83 86.32 -15.69 -21.87
CA GLN A 83 85.01 -15.67 -22.54
C GLN A 83 84.04 -16.65 -21.88
N ILE A 84 84.47 -17.81 -21.38
CA ILE A 84 83.62 -18.74 -20.62
C ILE A 84 83.20 -18.12 -19.34
N ALA A 85 84.08 -17.44 -18.57
CA ALA A 85 83.76 -16.75 -17.33
C ALA A 85 82.74 -15.62 -17.56
N ASP A 86 82.92 -14.80 -18.59
CA ASP A 86 81.99 -13.76 -18.98
C ASP A 86 80.60 -14.32 -19.38
N ASN A 87 80.62 -15.39 -20.19
CA ASN A 87 79.37 -16.03 -20.59
C ASN A 87 78.62 -16.63 -19.41
N LEU A 88 79.32 -17.26 -18.44
CA LEU A 88 78.74 -17.80 -17.21
C LEU A 88 78.18 -16.66 -16.30
N ASN A 89 78.96 -15.59 -16.11
CA ASN A 89 78.49 -14.44 -15.33
C ASN A 89 77.25 -13.84 -15.99
N ASN A 90 77.26 -13.64 -17.34
CA ASN A 90 76.10 -13.11 -18.06
C ASN A 90 74.87 -14.03 -17.93
N MET A 91 75.10 -15.37 -17.95
CA MET A 91 74.06 -16.35 -17.78
C MET A 91 73.45 -16.28 -16.37
N ILE A 92 74.32 -16.18 -15.34
CA ILE A 92 73.90 -16.06 -13.96
C ILE A 92 73.15 -14.75 -13.73
N ASP A 93 73.67 -13.64 -14.31
CA ASP A 93 72.98 -12.33 -14.25
C ASP A 93 71.59 -12.39 -14.85
N GLY A 94 71.51 -13.04 -16.03
CA GLY A 94 70.22 -13.25 -16.68
C GLY A 94 69.29 -14.13 -15.89
N LEU A 95 69.79 -15.19 -15.25
CA LEU A 95 68.96 -16.07 -14.39
C LEU A 95 68.53 -15.38 -13.08
N GLU A 96 69.45 -14.66 -12.45
CA GLU A 96 69.14 -13.89 -11.25
C GLU A 96 68.09 -12.81 -11.53
N ALA A 97 68.26 -12.05 -12.60
CA ALA A 97 67.30 -11.05 -13.04
C ALA A 97 65.92 -11.69 -13.37
N TYR A 98 65.93 -12.83 -14.05
CA TYR A 98 64.73 -13.59 -14.37
C TYR A 98 63.97 -14.04 -13.09
N LEU A 99 64.70 -14.69 -12.15
CA LEU A 99 64.10 -15.15 -10.91
C LEU A 99 63.56 -13.99 -10.05
N ARG A 100 64.27 -12.87 -10.02
CA ARG A 100 63.87 -11.66 -9.29
C ARG A 100 62.61 -11.04 -9.88
N GLU A 101 62.53 -10.93 -11.22
CA GLU A 101 61.35 -10.42 -11.90
C GLU A 101 60.12 -11.29 -11.67
N ILE A 102 60.30 -12.63 -11.74
CA ILE A 102 59.21 -13.57 -11.43
C ILE A 102 58.73 -13.39 -9.99
N ASN A 103 59.67 -13.43 -9.01
CA ASN A 103 59.34 -13.35 -7.60
C ASN A 103 58.63 -12.02 -7.31
N THR A 104 59.12 -10.90 -7.83
CA THR A 104 58.54 -9.59 -7.63
C THR A 104 57.12 -9.51 -8.20
N SER A 105 56.94 -9.96 -9.45
CA SER A 105 55.64 -9.90 -10.12
C SER A 105 54.61 -10.83 -9.49
N ILE A 106 55.00 -12.02 -8.99
CA ILE A 106 54.11 -12.94 -8.27
C ILE A 106 53.71 -12.34 -6.91
N THR A 107 54.69 -11.81 -6.15
CA THR A 107 54.42 -11.19 -4.85
C THR A 107 53.49 -10.00 -4.98
N CYS A 108 53.69 -9.14 -5.97
CA CYS A 108 52.74 -8.04 -6.25
C CYS A 108 51.36 -8.57 -6.61
N SER A 109 51.26 -9.61 -7.43
CA SER A 109 49.98 -10.22 -7.78
C SER A 109 49.26 -10.83 -6.56
N GLN A 110 50.01 -11.49 -5.64
CA GLN A 110 49.44 -12.01 -4.39
C GLN A 110 48.86 -10.89 -3.49
N ASN A 111 49.50 -9.72 -3.52
CA ASN A 111 49.03 -8.53 -2.80
C ASN A 111 47.94 -7.75 -3.57
N ASN A 112 47.42 -8.29 -4.68
CA ASN A 112 46.48 -7.61 -5.55
C ASN A 112 47.04 -6.38 -6.28
N GLU A 113 48.35 -6.27 -6.36
CA GLU A 113 49.07 -5.21 -7.08
C GLU A 113 49.32 -5.62 -8.53
N PHE A 114 48.26 -5.73 -9.36
CA PHE A 114 48.26 -6.28 -10.69
C PHE A 114 48.94 -5.41 -11.75
N TYR A 115 49.32 -4.19 -11.38
CA TYR A 115 50.04 -3.27 -12.28
C TYR A 115 51.47 -3.71 -12.54
N ARG A 116 52.11 -4.50 -11.63
CA ARG A 116 53.48 -4.96 -11.73
C ARG A 116 53.54 -6.28 -12.46
N LYS A 117 53.92 -6.22 -13.76
CA LYS A 117 54.21 -7.39 -14.58
C LYS A 117 55.72 -7.63 -14.66
N ALA A 118 56.12 -8.87 -14.95
CA ALA A 118 57.51 -9.22 -15.16
C ALA A 118 58.01 -8.56 -16.44
N LEU A 119 59.22 -7.96 -16.39
CA LEU A 119 59.81 -7.25 -17.50
C LEU A 119 60.73 -8.19 -18.32
N PRO A 120 60.53 -8.32 -19.64
CA PRO A 120 61.37 -9.13 -20.52
C PRO A 120 62.67 -8.41 -20.96
N GLU A 121 62.75 -7.07 -20.71
CA GLU A 121 63.86 -6.22 -21.15
C GLU A 121 65.17 -6.65 -20.48
N GLY A 122 66.17 -6.90 -21.29
CA GLY A 122 67.49 -7.38 -20.82
C GLY A 122 67.63 -8.91 -20.72
N LEU A 123 66.54 -9.65 -20.71
CA LEU A 123 66.53 -11.10 -20.76
C LEU A 123 66.61 -11.61 -22.19
N LYS A 124 67.28 -12.77 -22.39
CA LYS A 124 67.51 -13.35 -23.71
C LYS A 124 66.97 -14.77 -23.82
N GLY A 125 66.57 -15.16 -25.03
CA GLY A 125 66.16 -16.53 -25.33
C GLY A 125 64.97 -17.01 -24.53
N ILE A 126 65.13 -18.18 -23.91
CA ILE A 126 63.99 -18.82 -23.16
C ILE A 126 63.51 -18.01 -21.97
N PHE A 127 64.38 -17.19 -21.35
CA PHE A 127 64.00 -16.36 -20.21
C PHE A 127 62.98 -15.27 -20.63
N ALA A 128 63.25 -14.56 -21.70
CA ALA A 128 62.32 -13.56 -22.25
C ALA A 128 61.00 -14.20 -22.68
N HIS A 129 61.05 -15.34 -23.32
CA HIS A 129 59.85 -16.05 -23.76
C HIS A 129 58.99 -16.52 -22.58
N ASN A 130 59.60 -17.07 -21.54
CA ASN A 130 58.88 -17.51 -20.34
C ASN A 130 58.23 -16.33 -19.59
N ILE A 131 58.84 -15.16 -19.59
CA ILE A 131 58.23 -13.95 -19.01
C ILE A 131 56.88 -13.60 -19.67
N GLU A 132 56.77 -13.79 -21.00
CA GLU A 132 55.50 -13.58 -21.70
C GLU A 132 54.40 -14.52 -21.20
N PHE A 133 54.72 -15.82 -21.00
CA PHE A 133 53.76 -16.78 -20.44
C PHE A 133 53.38 -16.43 -19.00
N ILE A 134 54.34 -16.02 -18.18
CA ILE A 134 54.11 -15.62 -16.81
C ILE A 134 53.19 -14.39 -16.78
N ASN A 135 53.45 -13.39 -17.63
CA ASN A 135 52.63 -12.20 -17.73
C ASN A 135 51.18 -12.54 -18.19
N LYS A 136 51.01 -13.51 -19.08
CA LYS A 136 49.70 -14.01 -19.47
C LYS A 136 48.99 -14.70 -18.31
N ALA A 137 49.69 -15.51 -17.50
CA ALA A 137 49.14 -16.13 -16.30
C ALA A 137 48.77 -15.08 -15.24
N LEU A 138 49.62 -14.10 -15.00
CA LEU A 138 49.35 -12.99 -14.09
C LEU A 138 48.14 -12.15 -14.54
N SER A 139 48.00 -11.94 -15.86
CA SER A 139 46.82 -11.26 -16.40
C SER A 139 45.53 -12.04 -16.18
N ASN A 140 45.56 -13.36 -16.31
CA ASN A 140 44.41 -14.23 -16.00
C ASN A 140 44.07 -14.20 -14.50
N ILE A 141 45.08 -14.19 -13.63
CA ILE A 141 44.87 -14.03 -12.17
C ILE A 141 44.21 -12.68 -11.85
N GLU A 142 44.69 -11.60 -12.49
CA GLU A 142 44.08 -10.26 -12.36
C GLU A 142 42.61 -10.27 -12.78
N ILE A 143 42.29 -10.84 -13.94
CA ILE A 143 40.89 -10.94 -14.44
C ILE A 143 40.02 -11.74 -13.47
N THR A 144 40.56 -12.89 -13.01
CA THR A 144 39.84 -13.74 -12.06
C THR A 144 39.57 -13.02 -10.71
N ALA A 145 40.58 -12.35 -10.15
CA ALA A 145 40.44 -11.60 -8.90
C ALA A 145 39.43 -10.48 -9.02
N LYS A 146 39.49 -9.70 -10.11
CA LYS A 146 38.50 -8.63 -10.38
C LYS A 146 37.08 -9.18 -10.55
N SER A 147 36.95 -10.30 -11.26
CA SER A 147 35.64 -10.96 -11.44
C SER A 147 35.10 -11.50 -10.12
N THR A 148 35.95 -12.15 -9.32
CA THR A 148 35.56 -12.66 -7.99
C THR A 148 35.08 -11.53 -7.06
N PHE A 149 35.80 -10.40 -7.02
CA PHE A 149 35.40 -9.23 -6.25
C PHE A 149 34.07 -8.65 -6.73
N LYS A 150 33.90 -8.50 -8.07
CA LYS A 150 32.66 -8.02 -8.66
C LYS A 150 31.48 -8.96 -8.34
N ASN A 151 31.70 -10.26 -8.41
CA ASN A 151 30.68 -11.26 -8.10
C ASN A 151 30.32 -11.24 -6.61
N ALA A 152 31.31 -11.13 -5.71
CA ALA A 152 31.08 -11.00 -4.27
C ALA A 152 30.29 -9.72 -3.93
N LEU A 153 30.65 -8.59 -4.55
CA LEU A 153 29.92 -7.33 -4.37
C LEU A 153 28.49 -7.46 -4.89
N SER A 154 28.30 -8.02 -6.09
CA SER A 154 26.97 -8.24 -6.69
C SER A 154 26.10 -9.11 -5.79
N LYS A 155 26.66 -10.20 -5.27
CA LYS A 155 25.97 -11.07 -4.31
C LYS A 155 25.55 -10.32 -3.05
N THR A 156 26.46 -9.58 -2.43
CA THR A 156 26.14 -8.80 -1.21
C THR A 156 25.06 -7.76 -1.46
N LEU A 157 25.14 -7.04 -2.60
CA LEU A 157 24.12 -6.05 -2.97
C LEU A 157 22.75 -6.70 -3.23
N MET A 158 22.74 -7.88 -3.86
CA MET A 158 21.52 -8.64 -4.10
C MET A 158 20.89 -9.09 -2.78
N ASP A 159 21.66 -9.60 -1.84
CA ASP A 159 21.20 -10.04 -0.53
C ASP A 159 20.61 -8.87 0.29
N LEU A 160 21.31 -7.73 0.30
CA LEU A 160 20.80 -6.51 0.95
C LEU A 160 19.50 -6.01 0.31
N SER A 161 19.42 -6.04 -1.02
CA SER A 161 18.23 -5.61 -1.77
C SER A 161 17.05 -6.53 -1.49
N LEU A 162 17.22 -7.85 -1.60
CA LEU A 162 16.16 -8.82 -1.34
C LEU A 162 15.70 -8.79 0.12
N GLY A 163 16.65 -8.69 1.06
CA GLY A 163 16.33 -8.58 2.49
C GLY A 163 15.52 -7.32 2.82
N SER A 164 15.88 -6.18 2.21
CA SER A 164 15.13 -4.92 2.37
C SER A 164 13.75 -5.03 1.72
N GLN A 165 13.65 -5.56 0.50
CA GLN A 165 12.38 -5.75 -0.19
C GLN A 165 11.43 -6.68 0.59
N ASN A 166 11.94 -7.77 1.15
CA ASN A 166 11.13 -8.68 1.98
C ASN A 166 10.56 -7.97 3.21
N LYS A 167 11.37 -7.14 3.88
CA LYS A 167 10.92 -6.35 5.02
C LYS A 167 9.83 -5.35 4.63
N ASP A 168 10.01 -4.67 3.49
CA ASP A 168 9.04 -3.69 3.01
C ASP A 168 7.73 -4.37 2.56
N MET A 169 7.82 -5.50 1.87
CA MET A 169 6.64 -6.30 1.49
C MET A 169 5.88 -6.83 2.71
N SER A 170 6.59 -7.30 3.74
CA SER A 170 5.95 -7.72 5.00
C SER A 170 5.21 -6.59 5.69
N ARG A 171 5.76 -5.37 5.67
CA ARG A 171 5.07 -4.18 6.19
C ARG A 171 3.83 -3.83 5.38
N ILE A 172 3.93 -3.91 4.03
CA ILE A 172 2.79 -3.69 3.13
C ILE A 172 1.69 -4.72 3.40
N THR A 173 2.04 -6.00 3.55
CA THR A 173 1.08 -7.06 3.89
C THR A 173 0.37 -6.77 5.22
N THR A 174 1.11 -6.34 6.25
CA THR A 174 0.52 -5.97 7.53
C THR A 174 -0.45 -4.80 7.39
N SER A 175 -0.10 -3.78 6.60
CA SER A 175 -0.98 -2.63 6.33
C SER A 175 -2.24 -3.06 5.57
N LEU A 176 -2.09 -3.88 4.52
CA LEU A 176 -3.22 -4.37 3.73
C LEU A 176 -4.19 -5.23 4.56
N ASN A 177 -3.67 -6.04 5.51
CA ASN A 177 -4.53 -6.80 6.43
C ASN A 177 -5.32 -5.87 7.37
N ALA A 178 -4.73 -4.77 7.83
CA ALA A 178 -5.45 -3.75 8.59
C ALA A 178 -6.54 -3.09 7.73
N ASP A 179 -6.25 -2.80 6.45
CA ASP A 179 -7.21 -2.23 5.51
C ASP A 179 -8.37 -3.21 5.22
N ILE A 180 -8.11 -4.52 5.10
CA ILE A 180 -9.15 -5.55 4.96
C ILE A 180 -10.08 -5.54 6.18
N ASN A 181 -9.53 -5.45 7.39
CA ASN A 181 -10.33 -5.36 8.61
C ASN A 181 -11.15 -4.07 8.68
N ALA A 182 -10.57 -2.95 8.27
CA ALA A 182 -11.28 -1.68 8.15
C ALA A 182 -12.45 -1.76 7.16
N MET A 183 -12.26 -2.42 5.99
CA MET A 183 -13.32 -2.65 5.02
C MET A 183 -14.46 -3.49 5.58
N ASN A 184 -14.16 -4.51 6.39
CA ASN A 184 -15.19 -5.31 7.07
C ASN A 184 -16.03 -4.45 8.02
N ASN A 185 -15.38 -3.60 8.82
CA ASN A 185 -16.08 -2.67 9.71
C ASN A 185 -16.96 -1.67 8.93
N ILE A 186 -16.46 -1.15 7.80
CA ILE A 186 -17.24 -0.26 6.94
C ILE A 186 -18.46 -0.99 6.37
N TYR A 187 -18.29 -2.24 5.94
CA TYR A 187 -19.42 -3.06 5.46
C TYR A 187 -20.51 -3.22 6.52
N ASP A 188 -20.15 -3.46 7.78
CA ASP A 188 -21.11 -3.56 8.88
C ASP A 188 -21.83 -2.23 9.16
N VAL A 189 -21.12 -1.10 9.07
CA VAL A 189 -21.70 0.25 9.17
C VAL A 189 -22.68 0.50 8.02
N VAL A 190 -22.31 0.16 6.79
CA VAL A 190 -23.20 0.32 5.62
C VAL A 190 -24.47 -0.50 5.77
N ASN A 191 -24.39 -1.75 6.24
CA ASN A 191 -25.55 -2.57 6.52
C ASN A 191 -26.46 -1.94 7.60
N SER A 192 -25.85 -1.36 8.63
CA SER A 192 -26.60 -0.63 9.67
C SER A 192 -27.32 0.60 9.11
N ILE A 193 -26.65 1.37 8.24
CA ILE A 193 -27.25 2.53 7.56
C ILE A 193 -28.43 2.10 6.69
N THR A 194 -28.27 1.03 5.92
CA THR A 194 -29.37 0.48 5.07
C THR A 194 -30.56 0.11 5.93
N LYS A 195 -30.34 -0.59 7.03
CA LYS A 195 -31.42 -0.96 7.99
C LYS A 195 -32.14 0.27 8.54
N VAL A 196 -31.39 1.26 9.02
CA VAL A 196 -31.94 2.51 9.55
C VAL A 196 -32.71 3.29 8.47
N ALA A 197 -32.22 3.31 7.22
CA ALA A 197 -32.90 3.96 6.11
C ALA A 197 -34.25 3.29 5.82
N THR A 198 -34.28 1.95 5.78
CA THR A 198 -35.52 1.17 5.57
C THR A 198 -36.51 1.37 6.72
N GLU A 199 -36.06 1.33 7.96
CA GLU A 199 -36.88 1.57 9.16
C GLU A 199 -37.49 3.00 9.15
N ASN A 200 -36.67 4.02 8.86
CA ASN A 200 -37.14 5.40 8.77
C ASN A 200 -38.07 5.59 7.55
N GLY A 201 -37.80 4.95 6.44
CA GLY A 201 -38.72 4.94 5.29
C GLY A 201 -40.10 4.41 5.66
N SER A 202 -40.19 3.34 6.45
CA SER A 202 -41.47 2.82 6.98
C SER A 202 -42.17 3.79 7.91
N GLN A 203 -41.41 4.49 8.80
CA GLN A 203 -41.95 5.50 9.68
C GLN A 203 -42.53 6.71 8.91
N VAL A 204 -41.88 7.11 7.82
CA VAL A 204 -42.38 8.18 6.94
C VAL A 204 -43.70 7.79 6.30
N ILE A 205 -43.91 6.54 5.90
CA ILE A 205 -45.20 6.04 5.37
C ILE A 205 -46.26 6.15 6.45
N SER A 206 -46.00 5.72 7.70
CA SER A 206 -46.93 5.84 8.81
C SER A 206 -47.26 7.30 9.15
N LEU A 207 -46.28 8.21 9.00
CA LEU A 207 -46.52 9.66 9.20
C LEU A 207 -47.40 10.22 8.09
N GLN A 208 -47.26 9.78 6.85
CA GLN A 208 -48.17 10.17 5.74
C GLN A 208 -49.59 9.73 5.99
N GLU A 209 -49.83 8.52 6.51
CA GLU A 209 -51.14 8.01 6.87
C GLU A 209 -51.78 8.85 8.02
N ALA A 210 -50.95 9.23 9.02
CA ALA A 210 -51.41 10.08 10.11
C ALA A 210 -51.81 11.49 9.63
N MET A 211 -51.06 12.09 8.67
CA MET A 211 -51.41 13.36 8.06
C MET A 211 -52.71 13.28 7.27
N ASN A 212 -52.92 12.21 6.49
CA ASN A 212 -54.17 11.99 5.78
C ASN A 212 -55.34 11.87 6.72
N THR A 213 -55.16 11.18 7.85
CA THR A 213 -56.20 11.07 8.89
C THR A 213 -56.49 12.44 9.52
N LEU A 214 -55.44 13.23 9.84
CA LEU A 214 -55.60 14.58 10.38
C LEU A 214 -56.36 15.49 9.42
N MET A 215 -56.06 15.41 8.11
CA MET A 215 -56.78 16.16 7.08
C MET A 215 -58.29 15.81 7.05
N GLN A 216 -58.65 14.53 7.19
CA GLN A 216 -60.03 14.10 7.29
C GLN A 216 -60.75 14.69 8.51
N VAL A 217 -60.07 14.69 9.68
CA VAL A 217 -60.62 15.28 10.95
C VAL A 217 -60.85 16.78 10.78
N VAL A 218 -59.87 17.49 10.16
CA VAL A 218 -59.99 18.94 9.93
C VAL A 218 -61.19 19.25 8.99
N ASN A 219 -61.34 18.51 7.91
CA ASN A 219 -62.47 18.68 6.98
C ASN A 219 -63.82 18.40 7.69
N SER A 220 -63.93 17.32 8.46
CA SER A 220 -65.14 17.02 9.24
C SER A 220 -65.47 18.10 10.27
N SER A 221 -64.40 18.65 10.92
CA SER A 221 -64.53 19.76 11.86
C SER A 221 -65.10 21.01 11.16
N LYS A 222 -64.57 21.31 9.94
CA LYS A 222 -65.07 22.44 9.13
C LYS A 222 -66.56 22.29 8.78
N GLU A 223 -66.96 21.13 8.29
CA GLU A 223 -68.37 20.83 7.96
C GLU A 223 -69.28 21.01 9.23
N THR A 224 -68.79 20.56 10.38
CA THR A 224 -69.50 20.68 11.64
C THR A 224 -69.67 22.16 12.04
N VAL A 225 -68.62 22.95 11.90
CA VAL A 225 -68.67 24.42 12.24
C VAL A 225 -69.65 25.14 11.30
N GLU A 226 -69.60 24.84 10.00
CA GLU A 226 -70.53 25.41 9.00
C GLU A 226 -72.00 25.11 9.38
N ALA A 227 -72.33 23.89 9.79
CA ALA A 227 -73.66 23.51 10.27
C ALA A 227 -74.02 24.24 11.55
N PHE A 228 -73.15 24.45 12.49
CA PHE A 228 -73.38 25.22 13.69
C PHE A 228 -73.61 26.71 13.40
N VAL A 229 -72.88 27.32 12.50
CA VAL A 229 -73.09 28.72 12.09
C VAL A 229 -74.46 28.86 11.47
N ALA A 230 -74.92 27.98 10.59
CA ALA A 230 -76.25 27.99 10.02
C ALA A 230 -77.32 27.83 11.05
N ASN A 231 -77.15 26.93 12.03
CA ASN A 231 -78.10 26.74 13.12
C ASN A 231 -78.18 27.99 14.07
N SER A 232 -77.05 28.63 14.33
CA SER A 232 -77.00 29.85 15.15
C SER A 232 -77.72 31.03 14.49
N GLN A 233 -77.58 31.14 13.16
CA GLN A 233 -78.35 32.12 12.37
C GLN A 233 -79.91 31.91 12.50
N ASN A 234 -80.34 30.64 12.39
CA ASN A 234 -81.75 30.29 12.56
C ASN A 234 -82.24 30.62 13.96
N ILE A 235 -81.46 30.34 15.02
CA ILE A 235 -81.78 30.66 16.39
C ILE A 235 -81.87 32.18 16.54
N THR A 236 -80.94 32.95 15.97
CA THR A 236 -80.99 34.41 16.01
C THR A 236 -82.28 34.95 15.45
N SER A 237 -82.76 34.44 14.32
CA SER A 237 -84.01 34.81 13.68
C SER A 237 -85.21 34.48 14.58
N VAL A 238 -85.18 33.32 15.27
CA VAL A 238 -86.28 32.96 16.20
C VAL A 238 -86.30 33.89 17.42
N ILE A 239 -85.14 34.25 17.98
CA ILE A 239 -84.99 35.17 19.11
C ILE A 239 -85.55 36.57 18.72
N GLU A 240 -85.23 37.06 17.51
CA GLU A 240 -85.83 38.35 17.04
C GLU A 240 -87.33 38.29 17.03
N VAL A 241 -87.93 37.22 16.53
CA VAL A 241 -89.44 37.07 16.57
C VAL A 241 -89.94 37.00 17.97
N ILE A 242 -89.32 36.29 18.94
CA ILE A 242 -89.75 36.23 20.32
C ILE A 242 -89.63 37.60 21.01
N ARG A 243 -88.62 38.38 20.74
CA ARG A 243 -88.44 39.71 21.20
C ARG A 243 -89.56 40.65 20.69
N ASP A 244 -89.86 40.58 19.37
CA ASP A 244 -90.93 41.33 18.81
C ASP A 244 -92.30 40.97 19.44
N ILE A 245 -92.57 39.71 19.72
CA ILE A 245 -93.74 39.24 20.44
C ILE A 245 -93.78 39.80 21.89
N ALA A 246 -92.64 39.77 22.59
CA ALA A 246 -92.51 40.29 23.93
C ALA A 246 -92.72 41.80 23.95
N ASP A 247 -92.22 42.57 23.00
CA ASP A 247 -92.46 44.01 22.84
C ASP A 247 -93.89 44.30 22.57
N GLN A 248 -94.54 43.57 21.68
CA GLN A 248 -95.99 43.70 21.41
C GLN A 248 -96.81 43.35 22.65
N THR A 249 -96.45 42.30 23.42
CA THR A 249 -97.15 41.87 24.63
C THR A 249 -96.97 42.90 25.72
N ASN A 250 -95.80 43.50 25.84
CA ASN A 250 -95.58 44.60 26.83
C ASN A 250 -96.42 45.82 26.53
N LEU A 251 -96.53 46.22 25.23
CA LEU A 251 -97.39 47.31 24.79
C LEU A 251 -98.89 47.00 25.04
N LEU A 252 -99.32 45.77 24.71
CA LEU A 252 -100.69 45.35 24.97
C LEU A 252 -101.02 45.34 26.46
N ALA A 253 -100.15 44.87 27.33
CA ALA A 253 -100.26 44.83 28.76
C ALA A 253 -100.30 46.26 29.34
N LEU A 254 -99.43 47.16 28.82
CA LEU A 254 -99.46 48.57 29.22
C LEU A 254 -100.78 49.23 28.84
N ASN A 255 -101.30 49.03 27.67
CA ASN A 255 -102.60 49.53 27.23
C ASN A 255 -103.76 48.96 28.11
N ALA A 256 -103.71 47.70 28.47
CA ALA A 256 -104.65 47.04 29.35
C ALA A 256 -104.59 47.60 30.81
N ALA A 257 -103.39 47.86 31.28
CA ALA A 257 -103.17 48.46 32.56
C ALA A 257 -103.74 49.90 32.64
N ILE A 258 -103.52 50.68 31.57
CA ILE A 258 -104.07 52.03 31.43
C ILE A 258 -105.66 51.98 31.42
N GLU A 259 -106.27 51.09 30.67
CA GLU A 259 -107.68 50.99 30.58
C GLU A 259 -108.31 50.40 31.89
N ALA A 260 -107.59 49.50 32.55
CA ALA A 260 -107.97 48.99 33.89
C ALA A 260 -107.94 50.12 34.94
N ALA A 261 -106.93 50.99 34.89
CA ALA A 261 -106.87 52.19 35.74
C ALA A 261 -108.03 53.16 35.44
N ARG A 262 -108.41 53.26 34.24
CA ARG A 262 -109.47 54.08 33.76
C ARG A 262 -110.86 53.60 34.23
N ALA A 263 -111.07 52.29 34.42
CA ALA A 263 -112.25 51.65 34.93
C ALA A 263 -112.47 51.75 36.46
N GLY A 264 -111.45 52.30 37.14
CA GLY A 264 -111.55 52.56 38.62
C GLY A 264 -111.64 51.27 39.44
N GLU A 265 -112.49 51.23 40.46
CA GLU A 265 -112.68 50.07 41.38
C GLU A 265 -113.06 48.76 40.57
N HIS A 266 -113.76 48.87 39.49
CA HIS A 266 -114.15 47.70 38.67
C HIS A 266 -112.99 47.10 37.81
N GLY A 267 -111.96 47.88 37.65
CA GLY A 267 -110.81 47.46 36.87
C GLY A 267 -109.64 46.82 37.68
N ARG A 268 -109.73 46.81 39.02
CA ARG A 268 -108.59 46.44 39.92
C ARG A 268 -108.04 45.05 39.69
N GLY A 269 -108.86 44.02 39.41
CA GLY A 269 -108.42 42.68 39.14
C GLY A 269 -107.70 42.58 37.75
N PHE A 270 -108.16 43.34 36.75
CA PHE A 270 -107.56 43.45 35.42
C PHE A 270 -106.25 44.22 35.50
N ALA A 271 -106.06 45.19 36.30
CA ALA A 271 -104.86 45.94 36.48
C ALA A 271 -103.72 45.03 37.02
N VAL A 272 -104.02 44.17 38.04
CA VAL A 272 -103.02 43.20 38.54
C VAL A 272 -102.61 42.20 37.50
N VAL A 273 -103.54 41.67 36.69
CA VAL A 273 -103.22 40.75 35.59
C VAL A 273 -102.36 41.45 34.48
N ALA A 274 -102.74 42.72 34.15
CA ALA A 274 -102.01 43.50 33.16
C ALA A 274 -100.54 43.77 33.61
N ASP A 275 -100.36 44.15 34.91
CA ASP A 275 -99.00 44.34 35.41
C ASP A 275 -98.22 43.04 35.48
N GLU A 276 -98.81 41.90 35.84
CA GLU A 276 -98.14 40.59 35.79
C GLU A 276 -97.75 40.19 34.35
N VAL A 277 -98.62 40.39 33.33
CA VAL A 277 -98.33 40.18 31.95
C VAL A 277 -97.17 41.10 31.45
N ARG A 278 -97.21 42.38 31.92
CA ARG A 278 -96.15 43.33 31.59
C ARG A 278 -94.79 42.88 32.19
N GLN A 279 -94.72 42.44 33.46
CA GLN A 279 -93.57 41.93 34.07
C GLN A 279 -93.03 40.65 33.34
N LEU A 280 -93.91 39.75 32.91
CA LEU A 280 -93.59 38.60 32.17
C LEU A 280 -92.95 38.96 30.82
N ALA A 281 -93.54 39.98 30.12
CA ALA A 281 -92.99 40.50 28.88
C ALA A 281 -91.58 41.10 29.05
N GLU A 282 -91.37 41.93 30.11
CA GLU A 282 -90.06 42.48 30.41
C GLU A 282 -89.02 41.38 30.74
N ARG A 283 -89.44 40.37 31.53
CA ARG A 283 -88.54 39.18 31.77
C ARG A 283 -88.25 38.44 30.52
N THR A 284 -89.18 38.28 29.59
CA THR A 284 -88.95 37.62 28.31
C THR A 284 -87.99 38.42 27.45
N GLN A 285 -88.14 39.75 27.36
CA GLN A 285 -87.16 40.63 26.67
C GLN A 285 -85.73 40.50 27.24
N LYS A 286 -85.62 40.48 28.61
CA LYS A 286 -84.33 40.31 29.25
C LYS A 286 -83.69 38.95 28.90
N SER A 287 -84.49 37.87 28.99
CA SER A 287 -84.02 36.52 28.65
C SER A 287 -83.58 36.37 27.18
N THR A 288 -84.36 36.94 26.24
CA THR A 288 -84.00 36.95 24.82
C THR A 288 -82.76 37.77 24.56
N SER A 289 -82.51 38.87 25.26
CA SER A 289 -81.26 39.63 25.15
C SER A 289 -80.03 38.82 25.65
N GLU A 290 -80.21 38.13 26.80
CA GLU A 290 -79.12 37.25 27.35
C GLU A 290 -78.82 36.12 26.37
N ILE A 291 -79.82 35.48 25.75
CA ILE A 291 -79.64 34.46 24.77
C ILE A 291 -78.93 35.01 23.47
N SER A 292 -79.34 36.24 23.04
CA SER A 292 -78.72 36.90 21.90
C SER A 292 -77.21 37.13 22.13
N ILE A 293 -76.80 37.58 23.32
CA ILE A 293 -75.40 37.75 23.67
C ILE A 293 -74.66 36.37 23.64
N ALA A 294 -75.27 35.34 24.23
CA ALA A 294 -74.69 33.99 24.20
C ALA A 294 -74.46 33.46 22.76
N ILE A 295 -75.46 33.70 21.88
CA ILE A 295 -75.31 33.30 20.45
C ILE A 295 -74.21 34.10 19.77
N GLN A 296 -74.08 35.41 19.99
CA GLN A 296 -73.01 36.23 19.46
C GLN A 296 -71.61 35.71 19.93
N THR A 297 -71.49 35.37 21.20
CA THR A 297 -70.26 34.78 21.74
C THR A 297 -69.93 33.43 21.02
N MET A 298 -70.98 32.61 20.87
CA MET A 298 -70.84 31.32 20.21
C MET A 298 -70.44 31.49 18.72
N GLN A 299 -70.96 32.48 18.02
CA GLN A 299 -70.54 32.80 16.65
C GLN A 299 -69.08 33.22 16.60
N GLN A 300 -68.61 34.03 17.53
CA GLN A 300 -67.18 34.39 17.59
C GLN A 300 -66.29 33.21 17.90
N ASP A 301 -66.72 32.27 18.75
CA ASP A 301 -65.99 31.04 19.02
C ASP A 301 -65.90 30.16 17.74
N PHE A 302 -66.95 30.08 16.92
CA PHE A 302 -66.93 29.37 15.65
C PHE A 302 -65.97 29.99 14.59
N ASP A 303 -65.92 31.33 14.51
CA ASP A 303 -64.99 32.06 13.68
C ASP A 303 -63.52 31.74 14.09
N ASN A 304 -63.24 31.67 15.38
CA ASN A 304 -61.92 31.27 15.88
C ASN A 304 -61.59 29.82 15.55
N ILE A 305 -62.54 28.90 15.69
CA ILE A 305 -62.35 27.47 15.32
C ILE A 305 -62.13 27.34 13.82
N GLN A 306 -62.85 28.08 12.99
CA GLN A 306 -62.66 28.09 11.52
C GLN A 306 -61.25 28.57 11.16
N SER A 307 -60.80 29.69 11.72
CA SER A 307 -59.46 30.24 11.49
C SER A 307 -58.39 29.26 11.96
N GLY A 308 -58.59 28.61 13.11
CA GLY A 308 -57.67 27.55 13.59
C GLY A 308 -57.63 26.35 12.67
N SER A 309 -58.76 25.95 12.10
CA SER A 309 -58.84 24.85 11.13
C SER A 309 -58.10 25.16 9.82
N GLU A 310 -58.18 26.38 9.31
CA GLU A 310 -57.41 26.84 8.16
C GLU A 310 -55.92 26.82 8.43
N GLN A 311 -55.46 27.26 9.62
CA GLN A 311 -54.05 27.17 9.99
C GLN A 311 -53.54 25.72 10.06
N VAL A 312 -54.34 24.80 10.60
CA VAL A 312 -54.00 23.38 10.67
C VAL A 312 -53.93 22.80 9.24
N PHE A 313 -54.84 23.19 8.33
CA PHE A 313 -54.80 22.78 6.93
C PHE A 313 -53.47 23.19 6.29
N ASP A 314 -53.03 24.43 6.45
CA ASP A 314 -51.78 24.93 5.90
C ASP A 314 -50.56 24.18 6.47
N ILE A 315 -50.57 23.90 7.78
CA ILE A 315 -49.50 23.13 8.44
C ILE A 315 -49.44 21.70 7.88
N VAL A 316 -50.59 21.04 7.68
CA VAL A 316 -50.63 19.68 7.12
C VAL A 316 -50.14 19.68 5.69
N SER A 317 -50.59 20.61 4.83
CA SER A 317 -50.13 20.72 3.44
C SER A 317 -48.62 20.92 3.33
N ASN A 318 -48.03 21.81 4.15
CA ASN A 318 -46.59 22.01 4.21
C ASN A 318 -45.86 20.76 4.75
N SER A 319 -46.47 20.02 5.65
CA SER A 319 -45.91 18.78 6.21
C SER A 319 -45.90 17.66 5.20
N GLU A 320 -46.90 17.54 4.34
CA GLU A 320 -46.97 16.56 3.26
C GLU A 320 -45.80 16.73 2.28
N GLU A 321 -45.45 17.95 1.90
CA GLU A 321 -44.28 18.23 1.04
C GLU A 321 -42.98 17.77 1.72
N ARG A 322 -42.80 18.09 3.00
CA ARG A 322 -41.62 17.67 3.77
C ARG A 322 -41.54 16.16 3.91
N ILE A 323 -42.65 15.48 4.17
CA ILE A 323 -42.75 14.02 4.27
C ILE A 323 -42.35 13.37 2.94
N SER A 324 -42.81 13.92 1.82
CA SER A 324 -42.43 13.46 0.49
C SER A 324 -40.91 13.57 0.25
N ASN A 325 -40.34 14.72 0.66
CA ASN A 325 -38.87 14.93 0.55
C ASN A 325 -38.09 13.96 1.43
N PHE A 326 -38.54 13.66 2.65
CA PHE A 326 -37.92 12.65 3.53
C PHE A 326 -38.03 11.25 2.91
N SER A 327 -39.19 10.88 2.37
CA SER A 327 -39.36 9.58 1.66
C SER A 327 -38.32 9.39 0.56
N GLN A 328 -38.15 10.41 -0.28
CA GLN A 328 -37.14 10.37 -1.35
C GLN A 328 -35.69 10.31 -0.79
N ALA A 329 -35.43 11.05 0.28
CA ALA A 329 -34.09 11.04 0.89
C ALA A 329 -33.72 9.67 1.48
N PHE A 330 -34.64 9.01 2.19
CA PHE A 330 -34.39 7.66 2.74
C PHE A 330 -34.27 6.61 1.65
N LYS A 331 -35.07 6.70 0.58
CA LYS A 331 -34.91 5.81 -0.58
C LYS A 331 -33.55 5.95 -1.25
N ARG A 332 -33.07 7.18 -1.47
CA ARG A 332 -31.73 7.44 -1.99
C ARG A 332 -30.64 6.94 -1.03
N LEU A 333 -30.84 7.07 0.27
CA LEU A 333 -29.89 6.59 1.28
C LEU A 333 -29.80 5.07 1.25
N GLU A 334 -30.91 4.36 1.08
CA GLU A 334 -30.96 2.90 0.90
C GLU A 334 -30.21 2.46 -0.36
N GLU A 335 -30.54 3.09 -1.51
CA GLU A 335 -29.90 2.80 -2.82
C GLU A 335 -28.38 3.05 -2.76
N ASN A 336 -27.95 4.21 -2.26
CA ASN A 336 -26.53 4.57 -2.15
C ASN A 336 -25.77 3.63 -1.19
N SER A 337 -26.40 3.25 -0.07
CA SER A 337 -25.80 2.32 0.89
C SER A 337 -25.66 0.93 0.29
N SER A 338 -26.63 0.47 -0.46
CA SER A 338 -26.55 -0.82 -1.16
C SER A 338 -25.39 -0.83 -2.19
N GLU A 339 -25.27 0.23 -3.00
CA GLU A 339 -24.17 0.38 -3.95
C GLU A 339 -22.80 0.43 -3.23
N LEU A 340 -22.70 1.19 -2.15
CA LEU A 340 -21.48 1.22 -1.32
C LEU A 340 -21.12 -0.17 -0.77
N GLY A 341 -22.09 -0.96 -0.32
CA GLY A 341 -21.87 -2.32 0.16
C GLY A 341 -21.26 -3.23 -0.91
N VAL A 342 -21.74 -3.13 -2.15
CA VAL A 342 -21.18 -3.87 -3.29
C VAL A 342 -19.74 -3.42 -3.57
N ASN A 343 -19.52 -2.10 -3.61
CA ASN A 343 -18.20 -1.52 -3.88
C ASN A 343 -17.17 -1.91 -2.82
N PHE A 344 -17.51 -1.85 -1.54
CA PHE A 344 -16.61 -2.27 -0.44
C PHE A 344 -16.31 -3.77 -0.47
N THR A 345 -17.30 -4.59 -0.81
CA THR A 345 -17.09 -6.03 -0.98
C THR A 345 -16.10 -6.32 -2.12
N SER A 346 -16.26 -5.66 -3.27
CA SER A 346 -15.34 -5.77 -4.40
C SER A 346 -13.93 -5.29 -4.03
N PHE A 347 -13.82 -4.18 -3.30
CA PHE A 347 -12.54 -3.64 -2.86
C PHE A 347 -11.83 -4.58 -1.87
N ALA A 348 -12.55 -5.13 -0.91
CA ALA A 348 -12.01 -6.13 0.03
C ALA A 348 -11.47 -7.37 -0.70
N LYS A 349 -12.19 -7.88 -1.72
CA LYS A 349 -11.69 -8.96 -2.59
C LYS A 349 -10.37 -8.59 -3.28
N LYS A 350 -10.27 -7.37 -3.84
CA LYS A 350 -9.04 -6.89 -4.49
C LYS A 350 -7.86 -6.80 -3.51
N LEU A 351 -8.10 -6.35 -2.26
CA LEU A 351 -7.08 -6.32 -1.22
C LEU A 351 -6.59 -7.72 -0.86
N ILE A 352 -7.49 -8.66 -0.65
CA ILE A 352 -7.15 -10.07 -0.36
C ILE A 352 -6.25 -10.65 -1.46
N LEU A 353 -6.58 -10.44 -2.72
CA LEU A 353 -5.75 -10.91 -3.84
C LEU A 353 -4.40 -10.20 -3.90
N SER A 354 -4.33 -8.93 -3.51
CA SER A 354 -3.07 -8.19 -3.44
C SER A 354 -2.15 -8.76 -2.35
N VAL A 355 -2.70 -9.09 -1.19
CA VAL A 355 -1.95 -9.76 -0.11
C VAL A 355 -1.45 -11.12 -0.58
N ALA A 356 -2.30 -11.94 -1.21
CA ALA A 356 -1.89 -13.24 -1.72
C ALA A 356 -0.74 -13.15 -2.73
N LYS A 357 -0.76 -12.15 -3.61
CA LYS A 357 0.34 -11.89 -4.56
C LYS A 357 1.63 -11.49 -3.88
N ILE A 358 1.55 -10.60 -2.87
CA ILE A 358 2.74 -10.14 -2.13
C ILE A 358 3.35 -11.31 -1.35
N ASP A 359 2.54 -12.12 -0.67
CA ASP A 359 3.02 -13.30 0.07
C ASP A 359 3.72 -14.28 -0.87
N HIS A 360 3.17 -14.49 -2.07
CA HIS A 360 3.82 -15.31 -3.10
C HIS A 360 5.17 -14.73 -3.55
N ILE A 361 5.26 -13.41 -3.74
CA ILE A 361 6.53 -12.75 -4.09
C ILE A 361 7.53 -12.87 -2.94
N LEU A 362 7.09 -12.73 -1.69
CA LEU A 362 7.91 -12.94 -0.49
C LEU A 362 8.47 -14.37 -0.44
N TYR A 363 7.64 -15.37 -0.71
CA TYR A 363 8.06 -16.76 -0.78
C TYR A 363 9.17 -16.97 -1.82
N LYS A 364 8.98 -16.45 -3.04
CA LYS A 364 10.02 -16.52 -4.09
C LYS A 364 11.31 -15.80 -3.70
N SER A 365 11.19 -14.62 -3.12
CA SER A 365 12.35 -13.87 -2.66
C SER A 365 13.17 -14.63 -1.61
N ASN A 366 12.50 -15.36 -0.71
CA ASN A 366 13.16 -16.24 0.26
C ASN A 366 13.88 -17.43 -0.42
N ILE A 367 13.32 -17.98 -1.50
CA ILE A 367 14.00 -19.00 -2.31
C ILE A 367 15.31 -18.45 -2.90
N TYR A 368 15.29 -17.25 -3.48
CA TYR A 368 16.50 -16.63 -4.03
C TYR A 368 17.55 -16.32 -2.96
N LEU A 369 17.15 -15.91 -1.76
CA LEU A 369 18.06 -15.72 -0.62
C LEU A 369 18.69 -17.07 -0.18
N ALA A 370 17.90 -18.15 -0.20
CA ALA A 370 18.41 -19.48 0.11
C ALA A 370 19.40 -20.00 -0.95
N LEU A 371 19.12 -19.76 -2.24
CA LEU A 371 20.04 -20.08 -3.35
C LEU A 371 21.35 -19.31 -3.26
N ASN A 372 21.35 -18.07 -2.78
CA ASN A 372 22.55 -17.29 -2.53
C ASN A 372 23.38 -17.78 -1.34
N GLY A 373 22.87 -18.73 -0.56
CA GLY A 373 23.57 -19.35 0.58
C GLY A 373 23.72 -18.45 1.81
N THR A 374 22.98 -17.34 1.89
CA THR A 374 23.05 -16.39 3.00
C THR A 374 22.13 -16.74 4.15
N HIS A 375 21.04 -17.48 3.89
CA HIS A 375 20.07 -17.86 4.90
C HIS A 375 19.59 -19.31 4.66
N SER A 376 19.44 -20.06 5.75
CA SER A 376 18.68 -21.32 5.73
C SER A 376 17.22 -21.00 6.00
N PHE A 377 16.38 -21.03 4.99
CA PHE A 377 14.93 -20.95 5.16
C PHE A 377 14.35 -22.34 5.21
N ASP A 378 13.44 -22.57 6.16
CA ASP A 378 12.57 -23.72 6.16
C ASP A 378 11.38 -23.41 5.21
N LEU A 379 11.50 -23.88 3.97
CA LEU A 379 10.44 -23.73 2.96
C LEU A 379 9.17 -24.52 3.32
N ASP A 380 9.27 -25.48 4.23
CA ASP A 380 8.13 -26.26 4.70
C ASP A 380 7.23 -25.47 5.64
N SER A 381 7.78 -24.48 6.35
CA SER A 381 7.03 -23.59 7.22
C SER A 381 6.37 -22.42 6.50
N LEU A 382 6.69 -22.19 5.22
CA LEU A 382 6.17 -21.10 4.41
C LEU A 382 5.19 -21.63 3.36
N ASP A 383 4.00 -21.03 3.30
CA ASP A 383 3.04 -21.33 2.24
C ASP A 383 3.38 -20.52 0.98
N ALA A 384 3.47 -21.21 -0.17
CA ALA A 384 3.80 -20.59 -1.45
C ALA A 384 2.75 -19.58 -1.94
N ILE A 385 1.53 -19.59 -1.41
CA ILE A 385 0.43 -18.78 -1.93
C ILE A 385 -0.19 -17.85 -0.90
N SER A 386 -0.12 -18.10 0.40
CA SER A 386 -0.46 -17.11 1.43
C SER A 386 -0.87 -17.70 2.78
N HIS A 387 -0.51 -17.04 3.86
CA HIS A 387 -1.11 -17.20 5.17
C HIS A 387 -2.62 -16.94 5.18
N LEU A 388 -3.13 -16.10 4.27
CA LEU A 388 -4.55 -15.81 4.14
C LEU A 388 -5.39 -17.03 3.70
N CYS A 389 -4.79 -18.05 3.09
CA CYS A 389 -5.52 -19.29 2.76
C CYS A 389 -6.02 -20.05 4.00
N HIS A 390 -5.55 -19.69 5.20
CA HIS A 390 -6.07 -20.21 6.47
C HIS A 390 -7.32 -19.45 6.96
N GLU A 391 -7.59 -18.24 6.45
CA GLU A 391 -8.83 -17.52 6.72
C GLU A 391 -9.91 -17.94 5.73
N GLU A 392 -11.05 -18.44 6.21
CA GLU A 392 -12.15 -18.96 5.37
C GLU A 392 -12.61 -17.96 4.30
N ARG A 393 -12.57 -16.66 4.62
CA ARG A 393 -13.02 -15.60 3.72
C ARG A 393 -12.04 -15.39 2.56
N ALA A 394 -10.75 -15.39 2.85
CA ALA A 394 -9.70 -15.28 1.84
C ALA A 394 -9.68 -16.52 0.95
N LYS A 395 -9.82 -17.70 1.54
CA LYS A 395 -9.93 -18.96 0.81
C LYS A 395 -11.09 -18.94 -0.19
N ARG A 396 -12.28 -18.47 0.21
CA ARG A 396 -13.41 -18.33 -0.71
C ARG A 396 -13.11 -17.41 -1.89
N VAL A 397 -12.49 -16.25 -1.64
CA VAL A 397 -12.14 -15.28 -2.70
C VAL A 397 -11.13 -15.87 -3.68
N ILE A 398 -10.15 -16.61 -3.19
CA ILE A 398 -9.13 -17.25 -4.04
C ILE A 398 -9.76 -18.40 -4.82
N ASN A 399 -10.62 -19.20 -4.19
CA ASN A 399 -11.28 -20.34 -4.83
C ASN A 399 -12.34 -19.94 -5.87
N GLU A 400 -12.86 -18.71 -5.83
CA GLU A 400 -13.66 -18.16 -6.94
C GLU A 400 -12.84 -18.04 -8.25
N LEU A 401 -11.51 -17.98 -8.18
CA LEU A 401 -10.62 -17.74 -9.33
C LEU A 401 -9.78 -18.95 -9.70
N VAL A 402 -9.39 -19.76 -8.72
CA VAL A 402 -8.47 -20.89 -8.88
C VAL A 402 -8.96 -22.05 -8.00
N SER A 403 -9.05 -23.27 -8.55
CA SER A 403 -9.46 -24.45 -7.78
C SER A 403 -8.40 -24.84 -6.73
N ASP A 404 -8.82 -25.48 -5.64
CA ASP A 404 -7.89 -26.03 -4.64
C ASP A 404 -6.89 -27.01 -5.29
N GLU A 405 -7.33 -27.83 -6.25
CA GLU A 405 -6.46 -28.78 -6.98
C GLU A 405 -5.37 -28.08 -7.78
N ASP A 406 -5.71 -27.01 -8.54
CA ASP A 406 -4.74 -26.20 -9.30
C ASP A 406 -3.74 -25.51 -8.35
N LEU A 407 -4.21 -25.02 -7.20
CA LEU A 407 -3.35 -24.38 -6.20
C LEU A 407 -2.34 -25.37 -5.61
N ASP A 408 -2.80 -26.58 -5.26
CA ASP A 408 -1.95 -27.62 -4.67
C ASP A 408 -0.94 -28.16 -5.69
N GLU A 409 -1.32 -28.31 -6.97
CA GLU A 409 -0.38 -28.66 -8.04
C GLU A 409 0.71 -27.60 -8.17
N VAL A 410 0.34 -26.31 -8.25
CA VAL A 410 1.30 -25.22 -8.39
C VAL A 410 2.23 -25.13 -7.17
N ARG A 411 1.69 -25.29 -5.95
CA ARG A 411 2.47 -25.34 -4.71
C ARG A 411 3.51 -26.46 -4.75
N ALA A 412 3.09 -27.67 -5.11
CA ALA A 412 3.99 -28.82 -5.18
C ALA A 412 5.13 -28.56 -6.19
N VAL A 413 4.80 -28.13 -7.40
CA VAL A 413 5.80 -27.87 -8.46
C VAL A 413 6.79 -26.78 -8.04
N ILE A 414 6.31 -25.68 -7.43
CA ILE A 414 7.19 -24.60 -6.99
C ILE A 414 8.11 -25.07 -5.87
N LYS A 415 7.56 -25.78 -4.87
CA LYS A 415 8.30 -26.29 -3.71
C LYS A 415 9.36 -27.31 -4.11
N ASP A 416 9.00 -28.28 -4.94
CA ASP A 416 9.92 -29.35 -5.38
C ASP A 416 11.10 -28.77 -6.19
N ASN A 417 10.81 -27.87 -7.14
CA ASN A 417 11.87 -27.21 -7.91
C ASN A 417 12.75 -26.31 -7.04
N ALA A 418 12.17 -25.59 -6.06
CA ALA A 418 12.92 -24.77 -5.12
C ALA A 418 13.85 -25.61 -4.25
N ASN A 419 13.34 -26.69 -3.62
CA ASN A 419 14.14 -27.57 -2.77
C ASN A 419 15.29 -28.22 -3.55
N CYS A 420 15.00 -28.79 -4.71
CA CYS A 420 16.04 -29.39 -5.56
C CYS A 420 17.09 -28.36 -5.99
N ALA A 421 16.71 -27.16 -6.41
CA ALA A 421 17.65 -26.13 -6.79
C ALA A 421 18.53 -25.65 -5.62
N ILE A 422 17.95 -25.52 -4.41
CA ILE A 422 18.68 -25.14 -3.19
C ILE A 422 19.66 -26.24 -2.77
N GLU A 423 19.26 -27.51 -2.82
CA GLU A 423 20.14 -28.64 -2.50
C GLU A 423 21.33 -28.68 -3.47
N GLU A 424 21.09 -28.58 -4.78
CA GLU A 424 22.17 -28.54 -5.79
C GLU A 424 23.08 -27.32 -5.61
N SER A 425 22.55 -26.17 -5.21
CA SER A 425 23.35 -24.95 -5.01
C SER A 425 24.30 -25.02 -3.81
N ARG A 426 24.11 -25.96 -2.89
CA ARG A 426 24.96 -26.18 -1.69
C ARG A 426 26.17 -27.08 -1.96
N ALA A 427 26.30 -27.63 -3.16
CA ALA A 427 27.47 -28.44 -3.54
C ALA A 427 28.76 -27.62 -3.44
N GLU A 428 29.85 -28.22 -2.98
CA GLU A 428 31.16 -27.57 -2.84
C GLU A 428 31.72 -27.10 -4.20
N TYR A 429 31.35 -27.81 -5.29
CA TYR A 429 31.66 -27.44 -6.65
C TYR A 429 30.44 -27.55 -7.54
N ILE A 430 30.06 -26.44 -8.17
CA ILE A 430 28.96 -26.38 -9.15
C ILE A 430 29.59 -26.44 -10.56
N GLY A 431 29.54 -27.61 -11.19
CA GLY A 431 29.91 -27.79 -12.60
C GLY A 431 28.84 -27.22 -13.55
N GLN A 432 29.15 -27.19 -14.85
CA GLN A 432 28.23 -26.67 -15.87
C GLN A 432 26.89 -27.42 -15.88
N GLU A 433 26.88 -28.72 -15.68
CA GLU A 433 25.69 -29.56 -15.66
C GLU A 433 24.76 -29.21 -14.48
N ALA A 434 25.33 -29.03 -13.28
CA ALA A 434 24.58 -28.61 -12.10
C ALA A 434 24.06 -27.17 -12.24
N TYR A 435 24.85 -26.27 -12.83
CA TYR A 435 24.43 -24.90 -13.15
C TYR A 435 23.20 -24.91 -14.07
N ASP A 436 23.25 -25.65 -15.18
CA ASP A 436 22.16 -25.75 -16.15
C ASP A 436 20.91 -26.38 -15.52
N SER A 437 21.06 -27.35 -14.61
CA SER A 437 20.00 -27.98 -13.84
C SER A 437 19.31 -26.95 -12.91
N ILE A 438 20.08 -26.20 -12.12
CA ILE A 438 19.56 -25.17 -11.22
C ILE A 438 18.77 -24.11 -12.02
N VAL A 439 19.35 -23.60 -13.11
CA VAL A 439 18.71 -22.60 -13.96
C VAL A 439 17.39 -23.12 -14.54
N SER A 440 17.37 -24.37 -15.01
CA SER A 440 16.15 -25.01 -15.55
C SER A 440 15.05 -25.11 -14.49
N LYS A 441 15.37 -25.53 -13.27
CA LYS A 441 14.41 -25.65 -12.15
C LYS A 441 13.86 -24.29 -11.72
N VAL A 442 14.73 -23.29 -11.59
CA VAL A 442 14.32 -21.92 -11.26
C VAL A 442 13.44 -21.33 -12.37
N THR A 443 13.75 -21.60 -13.64
CA THR A 443 12.92 -21.17 -14.77
C THR A 443 11.54 -21.82 -14.73
N THR A 444 11.45 -23.11 -14.40
CA THR A 444 10.17 -23.81 -14.24
C THR A 444 9.34 -23.22 -13.10
N LEU A 445 9.98 -22.95 -11.98
CA LEU A 445 9.36 -22.26 -10.83
C LEU A 445 8.81 -20.88 -11.23
N GLU A 446 9.60 -20.06 -11.94
CA GLU A 446 9.18 -18.73 -12.39
C GLU A 446 7.98 -18.80 -13.36
N ASN A 447 7.98 -19.75 -14.27
CA ASN A 447 6.87 -19.93 -15.20
C ASN A 447 5.57 -20.33 -14.46
N LYS A 448 5.64 -21.26 -13.52
CA LYS A 448 4.49 -21.64 -12.69
C LYS A 448 4.03 -20.50 -11.77
N SER A 449 4.96 -19.73 -11.22
CA SER A 449 4.68 -18.51 -10.48
C SER A 449 3.92 -17.47 -11.33
N ALA A 450 4.36 -17.24 -12.55
CA ALA A 450 3.71 -16.31 -13.47
C ALA A 450 2.28 -16.77 -13.83
N GLU A 451 2.08 -18.08 -14.01
CA GLU A 451 0.76 -18.68 -14.29
C GLU A 451 -0.22 -18.39 -13.15
N ILE A 452 0.15 -18.65 -11.89
CA ILE A 452 -0.75 -18.44 -10.74
C ILE A 452 -1.04 -16.96 -10.51
N LEU A 453 -0.02 -16.09 -10.63
CA LEU A 453 -0.20 -14.64 -10.49
C LEU A 453 -1.12 -14.05 -11.57
N ALA A 454 -1.13 -14.64 -12.78
CA ALA A 454 -2.03 -14.26 -13.85
C ALA A 454 -3.48 -14.68 -13.56
N LYS A 455 -3.70 -15.87 -12.96
CA LYS A 455 -5.03 -16.36 -12.56
C LYS A 455 -5.62 -15.54 -11.41
N LEU A 456 -4.79 -15.01 -10.49
CA LEU A 456 -5.21 -14.16 -9.36
C LEU A 456 -5.55 -12.73 -9.80
N LYS A 457 -6.38 -12.55 -10.85
CA LYS A 457 -6.89 -11.26 -11.32
C LYS A 457 -8.41 -11.25 -11.25
N ILE A 458 -8.99 -10.19 -10.71
CA ILE A 458 -10.39 -9.87 -10.93
C ILE A 458 -10.43 -9.09 -12.26
N GLU A 459 -11.11 -9.60 -13.23
CA GLU A 459 -11.48 -8.81 -14.41
C GLU A 459 -12.37 -7.67 -13.93
N GLY A 460 -11.93 -6.41 -14.13
CA GLY A 460 -12.51 -5.19 -13.61
C GLY A 460 -13.84 -4.84 -14.22
#